data_93be1efdadda5589af2de4be4dc29850
#
_entry.id   93be1efdadda5589af2de4be4dc29850
#
_cell.length_a   1.000
_cell.length_b   1.000
_cell.length_c   1.000
_cell.angle_alpha   90.00
_cell.angle_beta   90.00
_cell.angle_gamma   90.00
#
_symmetry.space_group_name_H-M   'P 1'
#
loop_
_entity.id
_entity.type
_entity.pdbx_description
1 polymer ?
#
loop_
_entity_poly.entity_id
_entity_poly.type
_entity_poly.pdbx_seq_one_letter_code
_entity_poly.pdbx_strand_id
1 'polypeptide(L)'
;FLLDRARSSTANFERMDAYVDQLRQLQDVLLPSNADLGSQIGRFFEALGDVGAAPGDLAPRIVALEEGKALAANFQSTANILEQQKAGTLSLLEDSFSALSLLAEELAGINARILSAGQSGQSPNSLLDLRDRVITDISKLTDISVAYEDRGVANITLGSSGVGPALVAKNGATKVGFIERAGGIQVVLKPGISNAPTSQVTSGMVSGLSDAYALISEVQKEVDHLAVLISSAVNKQHKSGLDLDGNAGREMFSAKGLMFRPNPTNGSVLSVEIDIKDVLAIPTQTMTAVYSDIDQRWTVNGESLDKPLTGTNMITGPGFVVRIDGKPKGGDSFTIVPQGNAAAAIEFLLTRPQEFAAASSNIVAAD
;
A
#
# COMPACT_ATOMS: atom_id res chain seq x y z
N PHE A 1 3.74 31.01 -23.88
CA PHE A 1 4.82 30.01 -24.18
C PHE A 1 5.93 29.98 -23.12
N LEU A 2 6.67 31.09 -22.85
CA LEU A 2 7.78 31.08 -21.86
C LEU A 2 7.25 30.84 -20.43
N LEU A 3 6.16 31.47 -20.04
CA LEU A 3 5.54 31.30 -18.72
C LEU A 3 4.99 29.87 -18.54
N ASP A 4 4.40 29.28 -19.56
CA ASP A 4 3.88 27.90 -19.48
C ASP A 4 5.02 26.90 -19.32
N ARG A 5 6.12 27.11 -20.04
CA ARG A 5 7.34 26.30 -19.89
C ARG A 5 7.95 26.45 -18.50
N ALA A 6 7.98 27.67 -17.95
CA ALA A 6 8.46 27.91 -16.59
C ALA A 6 7.58 27.19 -15.55
N ARG A 7 6.25 27.28 -15.66
CA ARG A 7 5.30 26.57 -14.78
C ARG A 7 5.44 25.06 -14.86
N SER A 8 5.55 24.51 -16.08
CA SER A 8 5.78 23.08 -16.29
C SER A 8 7.12 22.63 -15.68
N SER A 9 8.18 23.44 -15.80
CA SER A 9 9.47 23.16 -15.16
C SER A 9 9.36 23.19 -13.63
N THR A 10 8.62 24.16 -13.07
CA THR A 10 8.36 24.24 -11.63
C THR A 10 7.58 23.00 -11.15
N ALA A 11 6.50 22.63 -11.82
CA ALA A 11 5.72 21.45 -11.46
C ALA A 11 6.57 20.17 -11.48
N ASN A 12 7.43 20.00 -12.50
CA ASN A 12 8.34 18.85 -12.57
C ASN A 12 9.37 18.85 -11.44
N PHE A 13 9.91 20.01 -11.09
CA PHE A 13 10.83 20.14 -9.97
C PHE A 13 10.15 19.76 -8.65
N GLU A 14 8.99 20.31 -8.34
CA GLU A 14 8.25 20.04 -7.11
C GLU A 14 7.79 18.57 -7.00
N ARG A 15 7.47 17.92 -8.14
CA ARG A 15 7.20 16.48 -8.15
C ARG A 15 8.42 15.69 -7.71
N MET A 16 9.58 15.99 -8.30
CA MET A 16 10.81 15.26 -8.00
C MET A 16 11.27 15.53 -6.57
N ASP A 17 11.16 16.77 -6.11
CA ASP A 17 11.53 17.17 -4.75
C ASP A 17 10.69 16.43 -3.70
N ALA A 18 9.37 16.49 -3.83
CA ALA A 18 8.46 15.78 -2.95
C ALA A 18 8.68 14.25 -2.95
N TYR A 19 8.91 13.65 -4.13
CA TYR A 19 9.20 12.23 -4.24
C TYR A 19 10.52 11.85 -3.56
N VAL A 20 11.59 12.61 -3.84
CA VAL A 20 12.94 12.34 -3.30
C VAL A 20 12.96 12.51 -1.78
N ASP A 21 12.24 13.47 -1.23
CA ASP A 21 12.17 13.65 0.21
C ASP A 21 11.52 12.45 0.91
N GLN A 22 10.43 11.90 0.34
CA GLN A 22 9.82 10.68 0.85
C GLN A 22 10.72 9.45 0.65
N LEU A 23 11.45 9.39 -0.48
CA LEU A 23 12.39 8.31 -0.75
C LEU A 23 13.56 8.30 0.24
N ARG A 24 14.09 9.46 0.64
CA ARG A 24 15.14 9.55 1.67
C ARG A 24 14.64 9.03 3.02
N GLN A 25 13.44 9.43 3.43
CA GLN A 25 12.83 8.91 4.65
C GLN A 25 12.66 7.38 4.60
N LEU A 26 12.24 6.83 3.45
CA LEU A 26 12.13 5.40 3.24
C LEU A 26 13.49 4.69 3.32
N GLN A 27 14.54 5.28 2.75
CA GLN A 27 15.91 4.76 2.87
C GLN A 27 16.40 4.73 4.32
N ASP A 28 16.14 5.76 5.10
CA ASP A 28 16.52 5.84 6.51
C ASP A 28 15.85 4.73 7.34
N VAL A 29 14.65 4.30 6.94
CA VAL A 29 13.91 3.20 7.58
C VAL A 29 14.49 1.84 7.22
N LEU A 30 14.82 1.63 5.94
CA LEU A 30 15.22 0.33 5.41
C LEU A 30 16.70 0.02 5.59
N LEU A 31 17.54 1.05 5.76
CA LEU A 31 19.00 0.95 5.86
C LEU A 31 19.56 1.57 7.15
N PRO A 32 19.07 1.20 8.33
CA PRO A 32 19.72 1.60 9.58
C PRO A 32 21.06 0.86 9.72
N SER A 33 22.05 1.51 10.23
CA SER A 33 23.48 1.15 10.15
C SER A 33 23.92 -0.15 10.82
N ASN A 34 23.13 -0.81 11.67
CA ASN A 34 23.49 -2.08 12.33
C ASN A 34 22.33 -3.00 12.72
N ALA A 35 21.10 -2.67 12.41
CA ALA A 35 19.90 -3.44 12.81
C ALA A 35 18.90 -3.59 11.67
N ASP A 36 19.37 -3.56 10.41
CA ASP A 36 18.51 -3.78 9.26
C ASP A 36 17.92 -5.19 9.27
N LEU A 37 16.78 -5.34 8.62
CA LEU A 37 16.04 -6.59 8.56
C LEU A 37 16.88 -7.72 7.94
N GLY A 38 17.71 -7.42 6.92
CA GLY A 38 18.59 -8.39 6.27
C GLY A 38 19.63 -8.93 7.21
N SER A 39 20.31 -8.08 7.99
CA SER A 39 21.27 -8.48 9.01
C SER A 39 20.62 -9.31 10.12
N GLN A 40 19.41 -8.97 10.53
CA GLN A 40 18.68 -9.75 11.53
C GLN A 40 18.28 -11.15 11.02
N ILE A 41 17.86 -11.24 9.76
CA ILE A 41 17.62 -12.53 9.09
C ILE A 41 18.89 -13.36 9.07
N GLY A 42 20.03 -12.75 8.71
CA GLY A 42 21.34 -13.41 8.71
C GLY A 42 21.69 -14.01 10.07
N ARG A 43 21.60 -13.21 11.14
CA ARG A 43 21.89 -13.69 12.52
C ARG A 43 20.98 -14.83 12.95
N PHE A 44 19.69 -14.77 12.62
CA PHE A 44 18.77 -15.85 12.96
C PHE A 44 19.14 -17.16 12.25
N PHE A 45 19.48 -17.13 10.95
CA PHE A 45 19.89 -18.34 10.22
C PHE A 45 21.25 -18.85 10.67
N GLU A 46 22.19 -17.99 11.05
CA GLU A 46 23.47 -18.37 11.67
C GLU A 46 23.23 -19.11 13.00
N ALA A 47 22.39 -18.57 13.87
CA ALA A 47 22.03 -19.21 15.14
C ALA A 47 21.30 -20.55 14.92
N LEU A 48 20.46 -20.70 13.89
CA LEU A 48 19.89 -22.01 13.52
C LEU A 48 20.96 -22.98 13.02
N GLY A 49 21.97 -22.51 12.29
CA GLY A 49 23.14 -23.31 11.88
C GLY A 49 23.91 -23.86 13.07
N ASP A 50 24.13 -23.04 14.11
CA ASP A 50 24.79 -23.44 15.35
C ASP A 50 23.98 -24.50 16.11
N VAL A 51 22.65 -24.38 16.16
CA VAL A 51 21.77 -25.43 16.70
C VAL A 51 21.93 -26.73 15.93
N GLY A 52 22.03 -26.65 14.59
CA GLY A 52 22.23 -27.82 13.72
C GLY A 52 23.60 -28.48 13.93
N ALA A 53 24.64 -27.69 14.22
CA ALA A 53 26.00 -28.20 14.49
C ALA A 53 26.15 -28.89 15.88
N ALA A 54 25.37 -28.41 16.86
CA ALA A 54 25.40 -28.96 18.24
C ALA A 54 23.98 -29.21 18.77
N PRO A 55 23.24 -30.16 18.20
CA PRO A 55 21.79 -30.31 18.44
C PRO A 55 21.41 -30.69 19.87
N GLY A 56 22.34 -31.27 20.63
CA GLY A 56 22.13 -31.61 22.06
C GLY A 56 22.45 -30.46 23.02
N ASP A 57 23.09 -29.38 22.57
CA ASP A 57 23.51 -28.27 23.41
C ASP A 57 22.40 -27.21 23.57
N LEU A 58 22.21 -26.78 24.82
CA LEU A 58 21.21 -25.73 25.13
C LEU A 58 21.70 -24.31 24.78
N ALA A 59 23.01 -24.06 24.78
CA ALA A 59 23.55 -22.72 24.58
C ALA A 59 23.21 -22.15 23.20
N PRO A 60 23.46 -22.81 22.05
CA PRO A 60 23.06 -22.32 20.74
C PRO A 60 21.53 -22.24 20.60
N ARG A 61 20.78 -23.10 21.26
CA ARG A 61 19.30 -23.05 21.25
C ARG A 61 18.73 -21.81 21.95
N ILE A 62 19.38 -21.36 23.04
CA ILE A 62 19.02 -20.10 23.70
C ILE A 62 19.28 -18.92 22.78
N VAL A 63 20.42 -18.90 22.09
CA VAL A 63 20.76 -17.85 21.12
C VAL A 63 19.72 -17.82 19.98
N ALA A 64 19.39 -18.98 19.39
CA ALA A 64 18.43 -19.08 18.32
C ALA A 64 17.02 -18.65 18.78
N LEU A 65 16.66 -18.91 20.05
CA LEU A 65 15.38 -18.45 20.63
C LEU A 65 15.30 -16.92 20.67
N GLU A 66 16.36 -16.27 21.14
CA GLU A 66 16.42 -14.81 21.24
C GLU A 66 16.52 -14.15 19.85
N GLU A 67 17.31 -14.71 18.92
CA GLU A 67 17.37 -14.21 17.53
C GLU A 67 16.03 -14.38 16.79
N GLY A 68 15.28 -15.46 17.06
CA GLY A 68 13.94 -15.65 16.50
C GLY A 68 12.94 -14.62 17.01
N LYS A 69 12.95 -14.31 18.31
CA LYS A 69 12.14 -13.22 18.90
C LYS A 69 12.54 -11.86 18.34
N ALA A 70 13.85 -11.60 18.24
CA ALA A 70 14.38 -10.36 17.70
C ALA A 70 13.99 -10.17 16.22
N LEU A 71 14.00 -11.25 15.43
CA LEU A 71 13.56 -11.22 14.04
C LEU A 71 12.07 -10.86 13.91
N ALA A 72 11.20 -11.48 14.71
CA ALA A 72 9.78 -11.13 14.72
C ALA A 72 9.55 -9.66 15.12
N ALA A 73 10.23 -9.19 16.16
CA ALA A 73 10.15 -7.80 16.60
C ALA A 73 10.67 -6.81 15.54
N ASN A 74 11.71 -7.17 14.79
CA ASN A 74 12.25 -6.34 13.72
C ASN A 74 11.26 -6.22 12.55
N PHE A 75 10.63 -7.32 12.12
CA PHE A 75 9.56 -7.29 11.12
C PHE A 75 8.40 -6.37 11.55
N GLN A 76 7.93 -6.52 12.80
CA GLN A 76 6.85 -5.71 13.35
C GLN A 76 7.24 -4.22 13.37
N SER A 77 8.45 -3.90 13.82
CA SER A 77 8.96 -2.53 13.86
C SER A 77 9.03 -1.92 12.46
N THR A 78 9.61 -2.64 11.48
CA THR A 78 9.71 -2.19 10.09
C THR A 78 8.33 -1.94 9.49
N ALA A 79 7.38 -2.86 9.66
CA ALA A 79 6.01 -2.71 9.16
C ALA A 79 5.30 -1.50 9.78
N ASN A 80 5.46 -1.27 11.09
CA ASN A 80 4.86 -0.13 11.78
C ASN A 80 5.45 1.21 11.30
N ILE A 81 6.76 1.28 11.05
CA ILE A 81 7.40 2.50 10.55
C ILE A 81 6.92 2.80 9.12
N LEU A 82 6.83 1.78 8.25
CA LEU A 82 6.30 1.94 6.90
C LEU A 82 4.85 2.43 6.89
N GLU A 83 4.00 1.91 7.79
CA GLU A 83 2.62 2.38 7.94
C GLU A 83 2.54 3.83 8.42
N GLN A 84 3.39 4.22 9.38
CA GLN A 84 3.48 5.61 9.84
C GLN A 84 3.93 6.56 8.71
N GLN A 85 4.92 6.16 7.91
CA GLN A 85 5.39 6.94 6.78
C GLN A 85 4.30 7.09 5.72
N LYS A 86 3.59 6.00 5.42
CA LYS A 86 2.45 6.00 4.50
C LYS A 86 1.34 6.94 4.96
N ALA A 87 0.98 6.89 6.25
CA ALA A 87 0.00 7.80 6.84
C ALA A 87 0.47 9.26 6.80
N GLY A 88 1.75 9.52 7.04
CA GLY A 88 2.36 10.85 6.91
C GLY A 88 2.28 11.39 5.48
N THR A 89 2.59 10.55 4.48
CA THR A 89 2.47 10.91 3.06
C THR A 89 1.03 11.22 2.68
N LEU A 90 0.07 10.46 3.22
CA LEU A 90 -1.36 10.70 3.01
C LEU A 90 -1.79 12.06 3.58
N SER A 91 -1.33 12.41 4.77
CA SER A 91 -1.60 13.73 5.38
C SER A 91 -1.05 14.88 4.53
N LEU A 92 0.16 14.73 3.98
CA LEU A 92 0.75 15.73 3.08
C LEU A 92 -0.06 15.87 1.78
N LEU A 93 -0.63 14.78 1.27
CA LEU A 93 -1.56 14.81 0.13
C LEU A 93 -2.84 15.57 0.47
N GLU A 94 -3.46 15.30 1.63
CA GLU A 94 -4.65 16.01 2.10
C GLU A 94 -4.41 17.52 2.20
N ASP A 95 -3.30 17.91 2.80
CA ASP A 95 -2.88 19.32 2.92
C ASP A 95 -2.66 19.96 1.54
N SER A 96 -2.01 19.24 0.61
CA SER A 96 -1.75 19.71 -0.74
C SER A 96 -3.04 19.93 -1.54
N PHE A 97 -4.02 19.02 -1.45
CA PHE A 97 -5.32 19.19 -2.09
C PHE A 97 -6.17 20.30 -1.45
N SER A 98 -6.05 20.48 -0.15
CA SER A 98 -6.69 21.58 0.57
C SER A 98 -6.12 22.92 0.12
N ALA A 99 -4.79 23.05 0.05
CA ALA A 99 -4.11 24.24 -0.47
C ALA A 99 -4.47 24.51 -1.94
N LEU A 100 -4.51 23.47 -2.79
CA LEU A 100 -4.92 23.60 -4.19
C LEU A 100 -6.34 24.15 -4.32
N SER A 101 -7.27 23.67 -3.49
CA SER A 101 -8.66 24.12 -3.48
C SER A 101 -8.78 25.59 -3.04
N LEU A 102 -8.05 25.99 -2.00
CA LEU A 102 -8.01 27.37 -1.52
C LEU A 102 -7.43 28.33 -2.56
N LEU A 103 -6.31 27.96 -3.20
CA LEU A 103 -5.69 28.77 -4.26
C LEU A 103 -6.60 28.88 -5.49
N ALA A 104 -7.34 27.84 -5.83
CA ALA A 104 -8.30 27.86 -6.93
C ALA A 104 -9.48 28.82 -6.62
N GLU A 105 -10.00 28.79 -5.39
CA GLU A 105 -11.05 29.71 -4.93
C GLU A 105 -10.54 31.16 -4.89
N GLU A 106 -9.32 31.40 -4.42
CA GLU A 106 -8.67 32.72 -4.42
C GLU A 106 -8.53 33.27 -5.84
N LEU A 107 -8.04 32.44 -6.78
CA LEU A 107 -7.91 32.84 -8.19
C LEU A 107 -9.26 33.18 -8.81
N ALA A 108 -10.33 32.42 -8.53
CA ALA A 108 -11.67 32.74 -8.97
C ALA A 108 -12.15 34.08 -8.44
N GLY A 109 -11.86 34.40 -7.17
CA GLY A 109 -12.13 35.70 -6.55
C GLY A 109 -11.35 36.86 -7.19
N ILE A 110 -10.08 36.65 -7.50
CA ILE A 110 -9.25 37.61 -8.22
C ILE A 110 -9.80 37.86 -9.62
N ASN A 111 -10.16 36.83 -10.36
CA ASN A 111 -10.79 36.93 -11.69
C ASN A 111 -12.05 37.79 -11.65
N ALA A 112 -12.94 37.61 -10.68
CA ALA A 112 -14.14 38.44 -10.50
C ALA A 112 -13.81 39.89 -10.26
N ARG A 113 -12.77 40.21 -9.47
CA ARG A 113 -12.30 41.56 -9.19
C ARG A 113 -11.68 42.21 -10.45
N ILE A 114 -10.91 41.47 -11.24
CA ILE A 114 -10.35 41.93 -12.53
C ILE A 114 -11.47 42.32 -13.49
N LEU A 115 -12.52 41.51 -13.60
CA LEU A 115 -13.69 41.81 -14.44
C LEU A 115 -14.40 43.10 -14.00
N SER A 116 -14.59 43.30 -12.70
CA SER A 116 -15.23 44.50 -12.13
C SER A 116 -14.37 45.75 -12.33
N ALA A 117 -13.08 45.68 -12.13
CA ALA A 117 -12.14 46.81 -12.34
C ALA A 117 -12.07 47.23 -13.81
N GLY A 118 -12.10 46.28 -14.74
CA GLY A 118 -12.13 46.55 -16.16
C GLY A 118 -13.40 47.24 -16.66
N GLN A 119 -14.53 47.18 -15.90
CA GLN A 119 -15.73 47.90 -16.19
C GLN A 119 -15.65 49.38 -15.77
N SER A 120 -14.87 49.69 -14.76
CA SER A 120 -14.65 51.05 -14.26
C SER A 120 -13.53 51.82 -14.92
N GLY A 121 -12.89 51.26 -15.96
CA GLY A 121 -11.82 51.91 -16.73
C GLY A 121 -10.47 52.02 -15.98
N GLN A 122 -10.32 51.38 -14.84
CA GLN A 122 -9.07 51.32 -14.08
C GLN A 122 -8.18 50.17 -14.56
N SER A 123 -6.87 50.42 -14.65
CA SER A 123 -5.90 49.35 -14.93
C SER A 123 -5.67 48.49 -13.69
N PRO A 124 -6.00 47.18 -13.69
CA PRO A 124 -5.95 46.34 -12.50
C PRO A 124 -4.57 45.68 -12.30
N ASN A 125 -3.45 46.39 -12.56
CA ASN A 125 -2.10 45.81 -12.60
C ASN A 125 -1.76 45.02 -11.35
N SER A 126 -2.10 45.53 -10.14
CA SER A 126 -1.84 44.81 -8.88
C SER A 126 -2.66 43.52 -8.75
N LEU A 127 -3.85 43.45 -9.36
CA LEU A 127 -4.67 42.24 -9.40
C LEU A 127 -4.08 41.21 -10.41
N LEU A 128 -3.52 41.72 -11.53
CA LEU A 128 -2.84 40.86 -12.52
C LEU A 128 -1.58 40.23 -11.92
N ASP A 129 -0.79 41.00 -11.15
CA ASP A 129 0.39 40.51 -10.44
C ASP A 129 0.01 39.47 -9.36
N LEU A 130 -1.07 39.70 -8.63
CA LEU A 130 -1.58 38.75 -7.62
C LEU A 130 -2.08 37.47 -8.29
N ARG A 131 -2.84 37.58 -9.40
CA ARG A 131 -3.28 36.44 -10.21
C ARG A 131 -2.08 35.56 -10.63
N ASP A 132 -1.04 36.17 -11.19
CA ASP A 132 0.12 35.44 -11.70
C ASP A 132 0.91 34.76 -10.58
N ARG A 133 0.94 35.34 -9.38
CA ARG A 133 1.52 34.72 -8.18
C ARG A 133 0.72 33.49 -7.77
N VAL A 134 -0.61 33.60 -7.65
CA VAL A 134 -1.48 32.49 -7.28
C VAL A 134 -1.39 31.35 -8.31
N ILE A 135 -1.34 31.69 -9.61
CA ILE A 135 -1.13 30.67 -10.67
C ILE A 135 0.21 29.96 -10.51
N THR A 136 1.27 30.68 -10.13
CA THR A 136 2.58 30.09 -9.87
C THR A 136 2.53 29.15 -8.68
N ASP A 137 1.82 29.52 -7.60
CA ASP A 137 1.66 28.66 -6.42
C ASP A 137 0.82 27.40 -6.73
N ILE A 138 -0.24 27.52 -7.54
CA ILE A 138 -0.97 26.37 -8.06
C ILE A 138 -0.05 25.43 -8.86
N SER A 139 0.86 25.99 -9.69
CA SER A 139 1.77 25.19 -10.51
C SER A 139 2.83 24.41 -9.72
N LYS A 140 3.07 24.75 -8.45
CA LYS A 140 3.90 23.94 -7.56
C LYS A 140 3.16 22.67 -7.11
N LEU A 141 1.85 22.78 -6.90
CA LEU A 141 1.04 21.68 -6.40
C LEU A 141 0.65 20.68 -7.50
N THR A 142 0.37 21.18 -8.71
CA THR A 142 -0.08 20.34 -9.84
C THR A 142 0.28 20.98 -11.18
N ASP A 143 0.42 20.16 -12.21
CA ASP A 143 0.53 20.66 -13.58
C ASP A 143 -0.79 21.25 -14.07
N ILE A 144 -0.67 22.40 -14.72
CA ILE A 144 -1.80 23.18 -15.20
C ILE A 144 -1.55 23.74 -16.59
N SER A 145 -2.64 23.97 -17.31
CA SER A 145 -2.66 24.84 -18.49
C SER A 145 -3.47 26.09 -18.19
N VAL A 146 -2.98 27.25 -18.63
CA VAL A 146 -3.57 28.56 -18.37
C VAL A 146 -4.01 29.18 -19.68
N ALA A 147 -5.29 29.49 -19.79
CA ALA A 147 -5.85 30.27 -20.89
C ALA A 147 -6.28 31.64 -20.38
N TYR A 148 -5.81 32.71 -21.03
CA TYR A 148 -6.23 34.08 -20.69
C TYR A 148 -7.34 34.53 -21.61
N GLU A 149 -8.44 35.00 -20.99
CA GLU A 149 -9.55 35.66 -21.68
C GLU A 149 -9.33 37.17 -21.79
N ASP A 150 -10.24 37.84 -22.46
CA ASP A 150 -10.29 39.28 -22.52
C ASP A 150 -10.22 39.89 -21.11
N ARG A 151 -9.54 41.03 -20.98
CA ARG A 151 -9.30 41.75 -19.72
C ARG A 151 -8.38 41.04 -18.72
N GLY A 152 -7.75 39.93 -19.12
CA GLY A 152 -6.73 39.27 -18.29
C GLY A 152 -7.28 38.25 -17.26
N VAL A 153 -8.52 37.81 -17.40
CA VAL A 153 -9.07 36.68 -16.62
C VAL A 153 -8.33 35.41 -17.00
N ALA A 154 -7.96 34.62 -16.03
CA ALA A 154 -7.27 33.33 -16.23
C ALA A 154 -8.20 32.15 -15.97
N ASN A 155 -8.35 31.29 -16.97
CA ASN A 155 -8.96 29.98 -16.82
C ASN A 155 -7.86 28.93 -16.66
N ILE A 156 -8.01 28.03 -15.71
CA ILE A 156 -7.06 26.97 -15.39
C ILE A 156 -7.69 25.61 -15.65
N THR A 157 -7.00 24.77 -16.41
CA THR A 157 -7.31 23.34 -16.53
C THR A 157 -6.20 22.51 -15.91
N LEU A 158 -6.56 21.35 -15.30
CA LEU A 158 -5.58 20.38 -14.81
C LEU A 158 -4.84 19.72 -15.96
N GLY A 159 -3.57 19.50 -15.77
CA GLY A 159 -2.66 18.94 -16.80
C GLY A 159 -2.12 19.99 -17.77
N SER A 160 -1.01 19.66 -18.38
CA SER A 160 -0.26 20.55 -19.29
C SER A 160 -0.85 20.64 -20.71
N SER A 161 -1.81 19.74 -21.06
CA SER A 161 -2.34 19.61 -22.42
C SER A 161 -3.42 20.66 -22.80
N GLY A 162 -3.99 21.34 -21.80
CA GLY A 162 -5.10 22.29 -22.00
C GLY A 162 -6.48 21.66 -22.25
N VAL A 163 -6.57 20.32 -22.34
CA VAL A 163 -7.81 19.57 -22.55
C VAL A 163 -8.31 18.90 -21.26
N GLY A 164 -7.63 19.11 -20.15
CA GLY A 164 -8.00 18.57 -18.85
C GLY A 164 -9.25 19.24 -18.26
N PRO A 165 -9.77 18.71 -17.14
CA PRO A 165 -10.92 19.29 -16.46
C PRO A 165 -10.58 20.68 -15.91
N ALA A 166 -11.57 21.57 -15.91
CA ALA A 166 -11.40 22.92 -15.41
C ALA A 166 -11.23 22.92 -13.89
N LEU A 167 -10.12 23.49 -13.42
CA LEU A 167 -9.86 23.78 -12.01
C LEU A 167 -10.47 25.16 -11.64
N VAL A 168 -10.22 26.17 -12.49
CA VAL A 168 -10.80 27.51 -12.35
C VAL A 168 -11.36 27.93 -13.69
N ALA A 169 -12.63 28.31 -13.69
CA ALA A 169 -13.34 28.83 -14.87
C ALA A 169 -14.16 30.04 -14.47
N LYS A 170 -14.80 30.69 -15.47
CA LYS A 170 -15.65 31.86 -15.28
C LYS A 170 -16.72 31.70 -14.18
N ASN A 171 -17.18 30.46 -13.93
CA ASN A 171 -18.22 30.15 -12.97
C ASN A 171 -17.69 29.77 -11.56
N GLY A 172 -16.40 29.90 -11.32
CA GLY A 172 -15.76 29.60 -10.03
C GLY A 172 -14.68 28.51 -10.09
N ALA A 173 -14.34 27.98 -8.93
CA ALA A 173 -13.36 26.93 -8.76
C ALA A 173 -14.00 25.54 -8.61
N THR A 174 -13.33 24.51 -9.09
CA THR A 174 -13.69 23.10 -8.89
C THR A 174 -12.82 22.51 -7.79
N LYS A 175 -13.44 21.90 -6.78
CA LYS A 175 -12.70 21.17 -5.75
C LYS A 175 -12.05 19.91 -6.33
N VAL A 176 -10.82 19.69 -5.95
CA VAL A 176 -10.01 18.50 -6.31
C VAL A 176 -9.63 17.78 -5.03
N GLY A 177 -9.57 16.49 -5.09
CA GLY A 177 -9.15 15.64 -3.99
C GLY A 177 -8.70 14.28 -4.52
N PHE A 178 -8.67 13.28 -3.66
CA PHE A 178 -8.27 11.94 -4.06
C PHE A 178 -9.11 10.87 -3.37
N ILE A 179 -9.01 9.66 -3.90
CA ILE A 179 -9.48 8.43 -3.27
C ILE A 179 -8.35 7.40 -3.30
N GLU A 180 -8.26 6.61 -2.25
CA GLU A 180 -7.36 5.46 -2.24
C GLU A 180 -7.96 4.33 -3.09
N ARG A 181 -7.15 3.77 -3.96
CA ARG A 181 -7.46 2.58 -4.75
C ARG A 181 -6.37 1.54 -4.53
N ALA A 182 -6.65 0.28 -4.88
CA ALA A 182 -5.71 -0.82 -4.75
C ALA A 182 -4.32 -0.45 -5.29
N GLY A 183 -3.39 -0.12 -4.38
CA GLY A 183 -1.99 0.17 -4.69
C GLY A 183 -1.63 1.63 -4.93
N GLY A 184 -2.54 2.61 -4.80
CA GLY A 184 -2.16 4.01 -5.03
C GLY A 184 -3.26 5.04 -4.80
N ILE A 185 -2.97 6.26 -5.20
CA ILE A 185 -3.84 7.42 -5.09
C ILE A 185 -4.47 7.72 -6.46
N GLN A 186 -5.77 7.89 -6.49
CA GLN A 186 -6.50 8.35 -7.67
C GLN A 186 -7.06 9.75 -7.42
N VAL A 187 -6.60 10.73 -8.20
CA VAL A 187 -7.10 12.09 -8.15
C VAL A 187 -8.54 12.14 -8.67
N VAL A 188 -9.42 12.84 -7.96
CA VAL A 188 -10.83 12.98 -8.29
C VAL A 188 -11.30 14.42 -8.23
N LEU A 189 -12.27 14.74 -9.06
CA LEU A 189 -12.98 16.02 -9.04
C LEU A 189 -14.21 15.91 -8.16
N LYS A 190 -14.53 16.99 -7.46
CA LYS A 190 -15.70 17.10 -6.56
C LYS A 190 -15.75 15.92 -5.57
N PRO A 191 -14.73 15.76 -4.71
CA PRO A 191 -14.65 14.66 -3.76
C PRO A 191 -15.90 14.64 -2.87
N GLY A 192 -16.40 13.43 -2.60
CA GLY A 192 -17.61 13.23 -1.81
C GLY A 192 -18.93 13.53 -2.54
N ILE A 193 -18.91 14.10 -3.76
CA ILE A 193 -20.11 14.39 -4.57
C ILE A 193 -20.17 13.47 -5.78
N SER A 194 -19.21 13.60 -6.71
CA SER A 194 -19.17 12.77 -7.93
C SER A 194 -17.98 11.84 -7.96
N ASN A 195 -16.89 12.16 -7.25
CA ASN A 195 -15.61 11.44 -7.28
C ASN A 195 -15.14 11.12 -8.71
N ALA A 196 -15.35 12.06 -9.65
CA ALA A 196 -15.00 11.86 -11.05
C ALA A 196 -13.48 11.75 -11.20
N PRO A 197 -12.94 10.60 -11.63
CA PRO A 197 -11.50 10.40 -11.71
C PRO A 197 -10.88 11.26 -12.80
N THR A 198 -9.62 11.68 -12.60
CA THR A 198 -8.82 12.33 -13.62
C THR A 198 -7.41 11.75 -13.62
N SER A 199 -6.87 11.54 -14.83
CA SER A 199 -5.47 11.13 -15.07
C SER A 199 -4.61 12.30 -15.54
N GLN A 200 -5.11 13.53 -15.50
CA GLN A 200 -4.43 14.70 -16.04
C GLN A 200 -3.39 15.31 -15.07
N VAL A 201 -3.39 14.91 -13.81
CA VAL A 201 -2.39 15.32 -12.81
C VAL A 201 -1.18 14.39 -12.93
N THR A 202 -0.10 14.90 -13.54
CA THR A 202 1.10 14.12 -13.85
C THR A 202 2.39 14.74 -13.31
N SER A 203 2.30 15.94 -12.76
CA SER A 203 3.40 16.69 -12.15
C SER A 203 2.92 17.52 -10.98
N GLY A 204 3.86 18.21 -10.30
CA GLY A 204 3.61 18.95 -9.07
C GLY A 204 3.75 18.06 -7.84
N MET A 205 3.74 18.71 -6.67
CA MET A 205 3.89 18.05 -5.37
C MET A 205 2.89 16.89 -5.17
N VAL A 206 1.63 17.07 -5.59
CA VAL A 206 0.59 16.04 -5.50
C VAL A 206 0.98 14.75 -6.23
N SER A 207 1.54 14.88 -7.45
CA SER A 207 2.01 13.71 -8.21
C SER A 207 3.21 13.04 -7.54
N GLY A 208 4.18 13.82 -7.05
CA GLY A 208 5.35 13.29 -6.35
C GLY A 208 4.98 12.52 -5.07
N LEU A 209 4.08 13.08 -4.27
CA LEU A 209 3.56 12.39 -3.08
C LEU A 209 2.74 11.14 -3.43
N SER A 210 1.96 11.17 -4.52
CA SER A 210 1.21 10.01 -4.99
C SER A 210 2.13 8.87 -5.43
N ASP A 211 3.22 9.21 -6.14
CA ASP A 211 4.26 8.25 -6.54
C ASP A 211 4.96 7.64 -5.31
N ALA A 212 5.28 8.48 -4.32
CA ALA A 212 5.89 8.05 -3.06
C ALA A 212 4.95 7.11 -2.26
N TYR A 213 3.67 7.46 -2.17
CA TYR A 213 2.67 6.62 -1.52
C TYR A 213 2.59 5.22 -2.17
N ALA A 214 2.61 5.16 -3.50
CA ALA A 214 2.61 3.90 -4.23
C ALA A 214 3.88 3.08 -3.96
N LEU A 215 5.05 3.72 -3.93
CA LEU A 215 6.32 3.08 -3.61
C LEU A 215 6.33 2.51 -2.17
N ILE A 216 5.91 3.31 -1.18
CA ILE A 216 5.84 2.87 0.23
C ILE A 216 4.90 1.65 0.34
N SER A 217 3.76 1.69 -0.34
CA SER A 217 2.80 0.59 -0.36
C SER A 217 3.37 -0.68 -0.99
N GLU A 218 4.22 -0.54 -2.01
CA GLU A 218 4.90 -1.68 -2.65
C GLU A 218 5.96 -2.27 -1.72
N VAL A 219 6.80 -1.43 -1.11
CA VAL A 219 7.81 -1.88 -0.13
C VAL A 219 7.14 -2.59 1.06
N GLN A 220 5.99 -2.09 1.54
CA GLN A 220 5.24 -2.73 2.61
C GLN A 220 4.80 -4.15 2.21
N LYS A 221 4.32 -4.34 0.98
CA LYS A 221 3.95 -5.67 0.47
C LYS A 221 5.16 -6.61 0.37
N GLU A 222 6.31 -6.10 -0.06
CA GLU A 222 7.54 -6.90 -0.15
C GLU A 222 8.04 -7.34 1.23
N VAL A 223 7.94 -6.49 2.26
CA VAL A 223 8.27 -6.85 3.64
C VAL A 223 7.29 -7.90 4.19
N ASP A 224 6.00 -7.76 3.91
CA ASP A 224 4.99 -8.76 4.25
C ASP A 224 5.27 -10.11 3.57
N HIS A 225 5.61 -10.06 2.28
CA HIS A 225 5.97 -11.25 1.50
C HIS A 225 7.18 -11.97 2.10
N LEU A 226 8.22 -11.23 2.45
CA LEU A 226 9.42 -11.77 3.06
C LEU A 226 9.13 -12.43 4.41
N ALA A 227 8.27 -11.83 5.25
CA ALA A 227 7.85 -12.41 6.52
C ALA A 227 7.14 -13.77 6.33
N VAL A 228 6.24 -13.86 5.34
CA VAL A 228 5.54 -15.10 5.03
C VAL A 228 6.47 -16.17 4.47
N LEU A 229 7.39 -15.80 3.57
CA LEU A 229 8.37 -16.72 2.98
C LEU A 229 9.28 -17.35 4.04
N ILE A 230 9.86 -16.52 4.90
CA ILE A 230 10.74 -17.00 5.98
C ILE A 230 9.95 -17.88 6.94
N SER A 231 8.78 -17.45 7.39
CA SER A 231 7.92 -18.22 8.28
C SER A 231 7.57 -19.59 7.70
N SER A 232 7.16 -19.62 6.44
CA SER A 232 6.78 -20.87 5.76
C SER A 232 7.96 -21.83 5.60
N ALA A 233 9.12 -21.32 5.14
CA ALA A 233 10.33 -22.13 4.94
C ALA A 233 10.82 -22.72 6.26
N VAL A 234 10.93 -21.91 7.30
CA VAL A 234 11.41 -22.32 8.61
C VAL A 234 10.41 -23.28 9.28
N ASN A 235 9.11 -22.97 9.24
CA ASN A 235 8.08 -23.85 9.80
C ASN A 235 8.04 -25.22 9.13
N LYS A 236 8.16 -25.27 7.80
CA LYS A 236 8.20 -26.53 7.05
C LYS A 236 9.40 -27.39 7.48
N GLN A 237 10.59 -26.79 7.55
CA GLN A 237 11.80 -27.50 7.97
C GLN A 237 11.68 -27.97 9.42
N HIS A 238 11.23 -27.10 10.33
CA HIS A 238 11.13 -27.39 11.75
C HIS A 238 10.13 -28.53 12.05
N LYS A 239 8.99 -28.55 11.35
CA LYS A 239 7.99 -29.64 11.49
C LYS A 239 8.50 -31.01 11.04
N SER A 240 9.56 -31.06 10.25
CA SER A 240 10.14 -32.34 9.79
C SER A 240 11.12 -32.97 10.79
N GLY A 241 11.49 -32.24 11.85
CA GLY A 241 12.45 -32.67 12.86
C GLY A 241 11.79 -33.07 14.17
N LEU A 242 12.65 -33.55 15.13
CA LEU A 242 12.26 -33.83 16.51
C LEU A 242 12.98 -32.87 17.47
N ASP A 243 12.26 -32.44 18.50
CA ASP A 243 12.79 -31.63 19.60
C ASP A 243 13.58 -32.45 20.63
N LEU A 244 14.10 -31.82 21.69
CA LEU A 244 14.86 -32.56 22.73
C LEU A 244 13.97 -33.44 23.60
N ASP A 245 12.67 -33.20 23.62
CA ASP A 245 11.71 -34.03 24.36
C ASP A 245 11.19 -35.18 23.49
N GLY A 246 11.64 -35.30 22.22
CA GLY A 246 11.26 -36.36 21.27
C GLY A 246 9.95 -36.05 20.54
N ASN A 247 9.39 -34.85 20.66
CA ASN A 247 8.18 -34.45 19.97
C ASN A 247 8.48 -33.92 18.57
N ALA A 248 7.52 -34.07 17.65
CA ALA A 248 7.62 -33.43 16.33
C ALA A 248 7.67 -31.89 16.49
N GLY A 249 8.53 -31.26 15.67
CA GLY A 249 8.62 -29.80 15.64
C GLY A 249 7.27 -29.15 15.30
N ARG A 250 7.02 -27.99 15.90
CA ARG A 250 5.84 -27.16 15.64
C ARG A 250 6.19 -25.91 14.82
N GLU A 251 5.23 -25.06 14.53
CA GLU A 251 5.52 -23.77 13.92
C GLU A 251 6.42 -22.92 14.81
N MET A 252 7.42 -22.29 14.19
CA MET A 252 8.31 -21.34 14.86
C MET A 252 7.78 -19.92 14.73
N PHE A 253 7.13 -19.60 13.61
CA PHE A 253 6.52 -18.28 13.37
C PHE A 253 5.05 -18.41 12.97
N SER A 254 4.24 -17.43 13.40
CA SER A 254 2.87 -17.25 12.97
C SER A 254 2.79 -16.10 11.96
N ALA A 255 3.02 -16.32 10.69
CA ALA A 255 2.76 -15.31 9.67
C ALA A 255 1.44 -15.63 8.95
N LYS A 256 0.52 -14.66 8.92
CA LYS A 256 -0.73 -14.79 8.16
C LYS A 256 -0.50 -14.34 6.72
N GLY A 257 -0.39 -15.29 5.80
CA GLY A 257 -0.11 -15.01 4.39
C GLY A 257 -1.26 -14.39 3.59
N LEU A 258 -2.51 -14.46 4.08
CA LEU A 258 -3.70 -13.95 3.40
C LEU A 258 -4.67 -13.35 4.39
N MET A 259 -5.26 -12.22 4.01
CA MET A 259 -6.36 -11.60 4.73
C MET A 259 -7.62 -11.60 3.85
N PHE A 260 -8.74 -12.03 4.40
CA PHE A 260 -10.05 -11.96 3.76
C PHE A 260 -10.86 -10.86 4.41
N ARG A 261 -11.28 -9.89 3.62
CA ARG A 261 -12.15 -8.79 4.06
C ARG A 261 -13.51 -8.96 3.42
N PRO A 262 -14.57 -9.26 4.20
CA PRO A 262 -15.93 -9.31 3.66
C PRO A 262 -16.35 -7.90 3.21
N ASN A 263 -17.10 -7.84 2.12
CA ASN A 263 -17.70 -6.58 1.70
C ASN A 263 -18.79 -6.19 2.72
N PRO A 264 -18.82 -4.95 3.21
CA PRO A 264 -19.85 -4.48 4.13
C PRO A 264 -21.30 -4.61 3.60
N THR A 265 -21.46 -4.70 2.27
CA THR A 265 -22.76 -4.87 1.61
C THR A 265 -23.19 -6.32 1.43
N ASN A 266 -22.43 -7.30 1.93
CA ASN A 266 -22.78 -8.71 1.85
C ASN A 266 -24.14 -8.98 2.51
N GLY A 267 -24.98 -9.74 1.81
CA GLY A 267 -26.31 -10.14 2.30
C GLY A 267 -26.28 -11.31 3.28
N SER A 268 -25.09 -11.88 3.53
CA SER A 268 -24.87 -13.06 4.38
C SER A 268 -23.77 -12.83 5.40
N VAL A 269 -23.90 -13.46 6.58
CA VAL A 269 -22.80 -13.58 7.55
C VAL A 269 -22.02 -14.84 7.18
N LEU A 270 -20.78 -14.66 6.77
CA LEU A 270 -19.89 -15.73 6.34
C LEU A 270 -18.61 -15.69 7.17
N SER A 271 -18.16 -16.86 7.63
CA SER A 271 -16.84 -17.02 8.23
C SER A 271 -15.90 -17.74 7.27
N VAL A 272 -14.61 -17.46 7.37
CA VAL A 272 -13.59 -18.01 6.46
C VAL A 272 -12.46 -18.66 7.25
N GLU A 273 -12.06 -19.86 6.80
CA GLU A 273 -10.86 -20.54 7.24
C GLU A 273 -9.90 -20.63 6.06
N ILE A 274 -8.64 -20.20 6.26
CA ILE A 274 -7.64 -20.12 5.21
C ILE A 274 -6.60 -21.21 5.43
N ASP A 275 -6.35 -22.01 4.39
CA ASP A 275 -5.29 -23.02 4.37
C ASP A 275 -4.30 -22.66 3.25
N ILE A 276 -3.08 -22.23 3.64
CA ILE A 276 -2.02 -21.89 2.72
C ILE A 276 -1.29 -23.17 2.35
N LYS A 277 -1.30 -23.53 1.07
CA LYS A 277 -0.66 -24.73 0.49
C LYS A 277 0.73 -24.45 -0.04
N ASP A 278 0.89 -23.32 -0.72
CA ASP A 278 2.16 -22.86 -1.30
C ASP A 278 2.23 -21.35 -1.28
N VAL A 279 3.08 -20.82 -0.40
CA VAL A 279 3.25 -19.38 -0.21
C VAL A 279 3.81 -18.72 -1.48
N LEU A 280 4.71 -19.41 -2.18
CA LEU A 280 5.36 -18.87 -3.39
C LEU A 280 4.39 -18.71 -4.56
N ALA A 281 3.31 -19.48 -4.56
CA ALA A 281 2.29 -19.42 -5.59
C ALA A 281 1.22 -18.33 -5.31
N ILE A 282 1.22 -17.72 -4.11
CA ILE A 282 0.24 -16.68 -3.75
C ILE A 282 0.54 -15.40 -4.56
N PRO A 283 -0.42 -14.88 -5.35
CA PRO A 283 -0.24 -13.63 -6.07
C PRO A 283 0.02 -12.45 -5.13
N THR A 284 0.86 -11.52 -5.55
CA THR A 284 1.13 -10.28 -4.80
C THR A 284 0.01 -9.23 -4.95
N GLN A 285 -0.94 -9.47 -5.86
CA GLN A 285 -2.03 -8.54 -6.14
C GLN A 285 -3.28 -8.87 -5.33
N THR A 286 -4.00 -7.84 -4.91
CA THR A 286 -5.31 -7.98 -4.29
C THR A 286 -6.30 -8.61 -5.27
N MET A 287 -7.03 -9.61 -4.82
CA MET A 287 -8.04 -10.33 -5.59
C MET A 287 -9.43 -10.04 -5.03
N THR A 288 -10.44 -10.12 -5.87
CA THR A 288 -11.85 -10.03 -5.44
C THR A 288 -12.56 -11.34 -5.78
N ALA A 289 -13.11 -11.98 -4.76
CA ALA A 289 -13.98 -13.14 -4.92
C ALA A 289 -15.44 -12.71 -4.86
N VAL A 290 -16.26 -13.13 -5.83
CA VAL A 290 -17.69 -12.82 -5.91
C VAL A 290 -18.49 -14.10 -6.08
N TYR A 291 -19.58 -14.27 -5.33
CA TYR A 291 -20.47 -15.41 -5.42
C TYR A 291 -21.58 -15.20 -6.45
N SER A 292 -21.82 -16.21 -7.28
CA SER A 292 -22.90 -16.25 -8.27
C SER A 292 -23.97 -17.27 -7.84
N ASP A 293 -25.20 -16.80 -7.62
CA ASP A 293 -26.36 -17.70 -7.36
C ASP A 293 -26.72 -18.58 -8.55
N ILE A 294 -26.45 -18.09 -9.78
CA ILE A 294 -26.76 -18.81 -11.02
C ILE A 294 -25.87 -20.05 -11.15
N ASP A 295 -24.56 -19.84 -10.92
CA ASP A 295 -23.55 -20.88 -11.09
C ASP A 295 -23.28 -21.63 -9.79
N GLN A 296 -23.80 -21.13 -8.66
CA GLN A 296 -23.54 -21.61 -7.30
C GLN A 296 -22.06 -21.78 -6.98
N ARG A 297 -21.25 -20.77 -7.38
CA ARG A 297 -19.80 -20.79 -7.22
C ARG A 297 -19.23 -19.38 -7.01
N TRP A 298 -17.99 -19.36 -6.52
CA TRP A 298 -17.19 -18.18 -6.43
C TRP A 298 -16.40 -17.95 -7.72
N THR A 299 -16.30 -16.69 -8.14
CA THR A 299 -15.36 -16.25 -9.19
C THR A 299 -14.31 -15.37 -8.55
N VAL A 300 -13.04 -15.49 -8.96
CA VAL A 300 -11.96 -14.63 -8.48
C VAL A 300 -11.47 -13.78 -9.64
N ASN A 301 -11.48 -12.45 -9.47
CA ASN A 301 -11.15 -11.48 -10.51
C ASN A 301 -11.92 -11.68 -11.83
N GLY A 302 -13.13 -12.23 -11.76
CA GLY A 302 -13.96 -12.52 -12.94
C GLY A 302 -13.70 -13.87 -13.59
N GLU A 303 -12.69 -14.63 -13.18
CA GLU A 303 -12.44 -15.99 -13.63
C GLU A 303 -13.16 -16.99 -12.74
N SER A 304 -13.87 -17.94 -13.35
CA SER A 304 -14.58 -19.01 -12.65
C SER A 304 -13.58 -20.03 -12.12
N LEU A 305 -13.56 -20.23 -10.82
CA LEU A 305 -12.73 -21.28 -10.21
C LEU A 305 -13.29 -22.67 -10.49
N ASP A 306 -12.41 -23.68 -10.53
CA ASP A 306 -12.82 -25.07 -10.68
C ASP A 306 -13.84 -25.47 -9.61
N LYS A 307 -14.86 -26.25 -10.01
CA LYS A 307 -15.92 -26.74 -9.13
C LYS A 307 -15.30 -27.53 -7.99
N PRO A 308 -15.56 -27.19 -6.70
CA PRO A 308 -15.22 -28.10 -5.64
C PRO A 308 -15.99 -29.41 -5.83
N LEU A 309 -15.30 -30.53 -5.71
CA LEU A 309 -15.81 -31.87 -5.95
C LEU A 309 -16.95 -32.31 -5.02
N THR A 310 -17.26 -31.57 -3.96
CA THR A 310 -18.34 -31.86 -3.00
C THR A 310 -18.76 -30.58 -2.29
N GLY A 311 -19.97 -30.11 -2.53
CA GLY A 311 -20.93 -29.34 -1.70
C GLY A 311 -20.46 -28.28 -0.68
N THR A 312 -19.21 -27.99 -0.56
CA THR A 312 -18.65 -27.03 0.39
C THR A 312 -18.34 -25.72 -0.31
N ASN A 313 -18.75 -24.60 0.29
CA ASN A 313 -18.38 -23.27 -0.16
C ASN A 313 -16.85 -23.10 -0.02
N MET A 314 -16.13 -23.27 -1.11
CA MET A 314 -14.68 -23.26 -1.11
C MET A 314 -14.14 -22.40 -2.25
N ILE A 315 -13.12 -21.62 -1.98
CA ILE A 315 -12.34 -20.90 -2.99
C ILE A 315 -10.96 -21.54 -3.03
N THR A 316 -10.55 -22.02 -4.20
CA THR A 316 -9.18 -22.47 -4.43
C THR A 316 -8.50 -21.45 -5.31
N GLY A 317 -7.44 -20.84 -4.78
CA GLY A 317 -6.58 -19.92 -5.50
C GLY A 317 -5.17 -20.47 -5.66
N PRO A 318 -4.29 -19.76 -6.38
CA PRO A 318 -2.89 -20.13 -6.47
C PRO A 318 -2.26 -20.14 -5.07
N GLY A 319 -1.81 -21.30 -4.62
CA GLY A 319 -1.13 -21.48 -3.34
C GLY A 319 -2.02 -21.47 -2.09
N PHE A 320 -3.35 -21.36 -2.19
CA PHE A 320 -4.23 -21.35 -1.04
C PHE A 320 -5.59 -22.01 -1.29
N VAL A 321 -6.24 -22.44 -0.23
CA VAL A 321 -7.63 -22.89 -0.20
C VAL A 321 -8.35 -22.18 0.91
N VAL A 322 -9.52 -21.62 0.62
CA VAL A 322 -10.39 -20.98 1.60
C VAL A 322 -11.66 -21.78 1.74
N ARG A 323 -11.98 -22.18 2.94
CA ARG A 323 -13.27 -22.75 3.31
C ARG A 323 -14.16 -21.62 3.82
N ILE A 324 -15.38 -21.56 3.30
CA ILE A 324 -16.36 -20.55 3.68
C ILE A 324 -17.51 -21.27 4.38
N ASP A 325 -17.72 -20.94 5.65
CA ASP A 325 -18.86 -21.43 6.40
C ASP A 325 -20.00 -20.41 6.34
N GLY A 326 -21.21 -20.91 6.14
CA GLY A 326 -22.41 -20.12 5.93
C GLY A 326 -23.05 -20.37 4.56
N LYS A 327 -24.14 -19.65 4.28
CA LYS A 327 -24.85 -19.70 3.00
C LYS A 327 -24.67 -18.41 2.25
N PRO A 328 -23.77 -18.34 1.25
CA PRO A 328 -23.60 -17.14 0.46
C PRO A 328 -24.83 -16.84 -0.38
N LYS A 329 -25.03 -15.57 -0.72
CA LYS A 329 -26.05 -15.06 -1.63
C LYS A 329 -25.39 -14.42 -2.83
N GLY A 330 -26.07 -14.37 -3.96
CA GLY A 330 -25.59 -13.73 -5.17
C GLY A 330 -25.14 -12.29 -4.92
N GLY A 331 -23.91 -11.97 -5.35
CA GLY A 331 -23.28 -10.69 -5.11
C GLY A 331 -22.48 -10.57 -3.82
N ASP A 332 -22.55 -11.53 -2.89
CA ASP A 332 -21.64 -11.57 -1.75
C ASP A 332 -20.19 -11.62 -2.25
N SER A 333 -19.31 -10.84 -1.62
CA SER A 333 -17.94 -10.73 -2.08
C SER A 333 -16.94 -10.59 -0.94
N PHE A 334 -15.72 -11.01 -1.22
CA PHE A 334 -14.55 -10.84 -0.35
C PHE A 334 -13.43 -10.17 -1.13
N THR A 335 -12.75 -9.24 -0.49
CA THR A 335 -11.44 -8.80 -0.94
C THR A 335 -10.39 -9.69 -0.29
N ILE A 336 -9.62 -10.39 -1.11
CA ILE A 336 -8.51 -11.25 -0.71
C ILE A 336 -7.24 -10.40 -0.84
N VAL A 337 -6.66 -10.05 0.30
CA VAL A 337 -5.42 -9.27 0.34
C VAL A 337 -4.27 -10.23 0.62
N PRO A 338 -3.42 -10.54 -0.38
CA PRO A 338 -2.24 -11.37 -0.17
C PRO A 338 -1.31 -10.69 0.83
N GLN A 339 -0.78 -11.47 1.77
CA GLN A 339 0.21 -11.06 2.74
C GLN A 339 -0.12 -9.80 3.57
N GLY A 340 -1.40 -9.42 3.62
CA GLY A 340 -1.83 -8.23 4.33
C GLY A 340 -1.43 -8.24 5.81
N ASN A 341 -0.57 -7.30 6.21
CA ASN A 341 -0.04 -7.11 7.56
C ASN A 341 0.74 -8.32 8.12
N ALA A 342 1.30 -9.19 7.28
CA ALA A 342 2.02 -10.38 7.73
C ALA A 342 3.23 -10.01 8.59
N ALA A 343 3.99 -9.00 8.19
CA ALA A 343 5.15 -8.50 8.94
C ALA A 343 4.76 -7.83 10.26
N ALA A 344 3.66 -7.10 10.29
CA ALA A 344 3.16 -6.49 11.52
C ALA A 344 2.56 -7.50 12.52
N ALA A 345 2.09 -8.66 12.02
CA ALA A 345 1.43 -9.69 12.81
C ALA A 345 2.28 -10.95 13.06
N ILE A 346 3.53 -10.96 12.60
CA ILE A 346 4.43 -12.10 12.81
C ILE A 346 4.78 -12.25 14.29
N GLU A 347 4.69 -13.47 14.81
CA GLU A 347 5.09 -13.79 16.17
C GLU A 347 6.06 -14.98 16.15
N PHE A 348 7.03 -15.00 17.05
CA PHE A 348 7.85 -16.17 17.30
C PHE A 348 7.19 -17.02 18.38
N LEU A 349 6.91 -18.29 18.06
CA LEU A 349 6.02 -19.15 18.83
C LEU A 349 6.72 -20.07 19.84
N LEU A 350 8.04 -20.33 19.66
CA LEU A 350 8.77 -21.15 20.60
C LEU A 350 9.06 -20.35 21.88
N THR A 351 8.90 -20.99 23.02
CA THR A 351 9.06 -20.37 24.33
C THR A 351 10.23 -20.94 25.11
N ARG A 352 10.65 -22.17 24.78
CA ARG A 352 11.72 -22.90 25.45
C ARG A 352 12.79 -23.35 24.45
N PRO A 353 14.08 -23.32 24.83
CA PRO A 353 15.16 -23.77 23.94
C PRO A 353 15.05 -25.24 23.50
N GLN A 354 14.43 -26.09 24.32
CA GLN A 354 14.21 -27.51 24.05
C GLN A 354 13.28 -27.76 22.85
N GLU A 355 12.39 -26.80 22.54
CA GLU A 355 11.39 -26.93 21.48
C GLU A 355 11.95 -26.83 20.05
N PHE A 356 13.23 -26.48 19.87
CA PHE A 356 13.85 -26.53 18.56
C PHE A 356 13.99 -27.97 18.06
N ALA A 357 13.39 -28.29 16.92
CA ALA A 357 13.45 -29.61 16.29
C ALA A 357 14.71 -29.71 15.40
N ALA A 358 15.81 -30.11 15.97
CA ALA A 358 17.10 -30.21 15.30
C ALA A 358 17.59 -31.69 15.07
N ALA A 359 16.80 -32.67 15.53
CA ALA A 359 17.11 -34.09 15.29
C ALA A 359 16.27 -34.59 14.05
N SER A 360 16.87 -35.51 13.28
CA SER A 360 16.15 -36.18 12.18
C SER A 360 15.10 -37.12 12.73
N SER A 361 13.91 -37.11 12.12
CA SER A 361 12.86 -38.11 12.39
C SER A 361 13.18 -39.51 11.86
N ASN A 362 14.21 -39.64 11.02
CA ASN A 362 14.67 -40.94 10.54
C ASN A 362 15.51 -41.62 11.62
N ILE A 363 14.90 -42.52 12.38
CA ILE A 363 15.62 -43.48 13.20
C ILE A 363 16.28 -44.44 12.23
N VAL A 364 17.61 -44.32 12.04
CA VAL A 364 18.39 -45.39 11.44
C VAL A 364 18.38 -46.49 12.48
N ALA A 365 17.61 -47.56 12.26
CA ALA A 365 17.71 -48.77 13.04
C ALA A 365 19.15 -49.28 12.83
N ALA A 366 19.98 -49.17 13.84
CA ALA A 366 21.25 -49.85 13.88
C ALA A 366 20.95 -51.33 14.08
N ASP A 367 21.26 -52.15 13.05
CA ASP A 367 21.31 -53.61 13.16
C ASP A 367 22.43 -54.05 14.12
#